data_d8eba43387429a48f0451d22b2c06729
#
_entry.id   d8eba43387429a48f0451d22b2c06729
#
_cell.length_a   1.000
_cell.length_b   1.000
_cell.length_c   1.000
_cell.angle_alpha   90.00
_cell.angle_beta   90.00
_cell.angle_gamma   90.00
#
_symmetry.space_group_name_H-M   'P 1'
#
loop_
_entity.id
_entity.type
_entity.pdbx_description
1 polymer ?
#
loop_
_entity_poly.entity_id
_entity_poly.type
_entity_poly.pdbx_seq_one_letter_code
_entity_poly.pdbx_strand_id
1 'polypeptide(L)'
;MNRFISISFLSLIALTFVTLGTAIACDGENSDEAAIPRIYDPGKKLTIEDLQAVGFKKSKTYDVEGLVGADNAYYGFWGPDPYDRKDYEVRFFPSHSDAIELGTAQADERSGEDAILDKDLMSWPEGVKDARECKGDKGSGPVSHGVQSCKSPKYWDYSIYANMILLCSGGDIETARILCNDLLETIEPKTSDN
;
A
#
# COMPACT_ATOMS: atom_id res chain seq x y z
N MET A 1 31.37 -76.37 31.23
CA MET A 1 32.53 -76.75 30.43
C MET A 1 32.99 -75.55 29.62
N ASN A 2 34.14 -75.01 30.02
CA ASN A 2 35.14 -74.32 29.22
C ASN A 2 34.65 -73.07 28.38
N ARG A 3 35.30 -71.92 28.34
CA ARG A 3 36.55 -71.36 28.83
C ARG A 3 36.50 -69.88 28.46
N PHE A 4 36.85 -68.98 29.40
CA PHE A 4 37.83 -67.90 29.29
C PHE A 4 38.27 -67.52 27.89
N ILE A 5 38.25 -66.18 27.61
CA ILE A 5 39.48 -65.43 27.49
C ILE A 5 39.12 -63.94 27.49
N SER A 6 39.66 -63.25 28.49
CA SER A 6 39.92 -61.81 28.59
C SER A 6 41.02 -61.45 27.61
N ILE A 7 40.98 -60.28 27.01
CA ILE A 7 42.16 -59.47 26.72
C ILE A 7 41.73 -58.01 26.59
N SER A 8 42.27 -57.27 27.52
CA SER A 8 42.56 -55.82 27.46
C SER A 8 43.24 -55.41 26.16
N PHE A 9 43.10 -54.20 25.78
CA PHE A 9 44.18 -53.25 25.48
C PHE A 9 43.70 -52.08 24.65
N LEU A 10 43.97 -51.02 25.10
CA LEU A 10 44.67 -49.76 24.80
C LEU A 10 43.81 -48.70 24.11
N SER A 11 43.50 -47.73 24.89
CA SER A 11 43.90 -46.30 24.78
C SER A 11 44.35 -45.88 23.39
N LEU A 12 43.52 -45.09 22.72
CA LEU A 12 44.01 -44.06 21.80
C LEU A 12 43.18 -42.79 21.98
N ILE A 13 43.78 -41.84 22.67
CA ILE A 13 43.30 -40.48 22.81
C ILE A 13 43.49 -39.82 21.47
N ALA A 14 42.41 -39.67 20.73
CA ALA A 14 42.36 -38.79 19.58
C ALA A 14 41.82 -37.42 20.05
N LEU A 15 42.77 -36.49 20.26
CA LEU A 15 42.52 -35.10 20.57
C LEU A 15 41.95 -34.45 19.28
N THR A 16 40.66 -34.46 19.09
CA THR A 16 40.03 -33.65 18.04
C THR A 16 39.85 -32.21 18.57
N PHE A 17 40.67 -31.33 18.06
CA PHE A 17 40.48 -29.88 18.15
C PHE A 17 39.12 -29.55 17.48
N VAL A 18 38.10 -29.32 18.29
CA VAL A 18 36.88 -28.64 17.85
C VAL A 18 37.20 -27.18 17.76
N THR A 19 37.60 -26.72 16.58
CA THR A 19 37.62 -25.29 16.29
C THR A 19 36.15 -24.78 16.32
N LEU A 20 35.82 -24.14 17.42
CA LEU A 20 34.58 -23.38 17.56
C LEU A 20 34.67 -22.18 16.61
N GLY A 21 34.24 -22.38 15.37
CA GLY A 21 34.01 -21.29 14.45
C GLY A 21 32.83 -20.50 14.97
N THR A 22 33.10 -19.37 15.64
CA THR A 22 32.08 -18.34 15.87
C THR A 22 31.67 -17.78 14.51
N ALA A 23 30.61 -18.34 13.92
CA ALA A 23 29.89 -17.65 12.87
C ALA A 23 29.31 -16.38 13.52
N ILE A 24 29.96 -15.24 13.26
CA ILE A 24 29.33 -13.93 13.46
C ILE A 24 28.24 -13.89 12.39
N ALA A 25 27.01 -14.31 12.76
CA ALA A 25 25.84 -13.93 12.04
C ALA A 25 25.77 -12.40 12.16
N CYS A 26 26.08 -11.69 11.08
CA CYS A 26 25.58 -10.34 10.90
C CYS A 26 24.07 -10.47 10.81
N ASP A 27 23.37 -10.40 11.95
CA ASP A 27 22.01 -9.95 11.98
C ASP A 27 22.06 -8.52 11.46
N GLY A 28 21.83 -8.39 10.15
CA GLY A 28 21.32 -7.15 9.62
C GLY A 28 19.98 -6.97 10.30
N GLU A 29 19.92 -6.10 11.30
CA GLU A 29 18.68 -5.46 11.70
C GLU A 29 18.16 -4.73 10.45
N ASN A 30 17.47 -5.47 9.59
CA ASN A 30 16.40 -4.90 8.82
C ASN A 30 15.39 -4.48 9.90
N SER A 31 15.41 -3.22 10.24
CA SER A 31 14.24 -2.57 10.81
C SER A 31 13.17 -2.62 9.72
N ASP A 32 12.54 -3.79 9.56
CA ASP A 32 11.26 -3.92 8.91
C ASP A 32 10.29 -3.12 9.78
N GLU A 33 10.31 -1.81 9.56
CA GLU A 33 9.29 -0.93 10.05
C GLU A 33 7.99 -1.46 9.48
N ALA A 34 7.18 -2.06 10.35
CA ALA A 34 6.00 -2.78 9.95
C ALA A 34 5.07 -1.84 9.18
N ALA A 35 4.92 -2.09 7.88
CA ALA A 35 4.00 -1.34 7.04
C ALA A 35 2.60 -1.33 7.66
N ILE A 36 1.88 -0.21 7.53
CA ILE A 36 0.51 -0.09 8.02
C ILE A 36 -0.35 -1.17 7.32
N PRO A 37 -1.09 -2.00 8.06
CA PRO A 37 -1.98 -2.97 7.44
C PRO A 37 -2.96 -2.30 6.47
N ARG A 38 -3.31 -2.99 5.38
CA ARG A 38 -4.25 -2.47 4.37
C ARG A 38 -5.59 -2.03 4.96
N ILE A 39 -6.04 -2.71 6.03
CA ILE A 39 -7.22 -2.34 6.81
C ILE A 39 -6.76 -2.15 8.25
N TYR A 40 -6.86 -0.93 8.74
CA TYR A 40 -6.38 -0.58 10.08
C TYR A 40 -7.23 0.51 10.72
N ASP A 41 -7.65 0.28 11.95
CA ASP A 41 -8.36 1.27 12.77
C ASP A 41 -7.47 1.81 13.89
N PRO A 42 -6.95 3.03 13.75
CA PRO A 42 -6.19 3.69 14.83
C PRO A 42 -7.08 4.22 15.97
N GLY A 43 -8.39 3.98 15.95
CA GLY A 43 -9.32 4.46 16.96
C GLY A 43 -9.60 5.97 16.90
N LYS A 44 -9.36 6.61 15.77
CA LYS A 44 -9.64 8.04 15.55
C LYS A 44 -10.51 8.25 14.32
N LYS A 45 -11.20 9.39 14.24
CA LYS A 45 -11.92 9.81 13.04
C LYS A 45 -11.10 10.86 12.30
N LEU A 46 -10.91 10.67 10.99
CA LEU A 46 -10.18 11.59 10.13
C LEU A 46 -11.14 12.45 9.30
N THR A 47 -10.63 13.61 8.90
CA THR A 47 -11.26 14.55 7.99
C THR A 47 -10.27 14.96 6.89
N ILE A 48 -10.73 15.70 5.90
CA ILE A 48 -9.83 16.21 4.84
C ILE A 48 -8.80 17.19 5.40
N GLU A 49 -9.12 17.89 6.47
CA GLU A 49 -8.23 18.84 7.13
C GLU A 49 -7.01 18.14 7.73
N ASP A 50 -7.18 16.91 8.26
CA ASP A 50 -6.05 16.10 8.77
C ASP A 50 -5.07 15.74 7.65
N LEU A 51 -5.58 15.38 6.47
CA LEU A 51 -4.74 15.13 5.32
C LEU A 51 -4.05 16.40 4.81
N GLN A 52 -4.78 17.51 4.80
CA GLN A 52 -4.22 18.81 4.38
C GLN A 52 -3.13 19.29 5.34
N ALA A 53 -3.23 18.97 6.63
CA ALA A 53 -2.22 19.30 7.64
C ALA A 53 -0.86 18.61 7.33
N VAL A 54 -0.88 17.42 6.73
CA VAL A 54 0.34 16.69 6.29
C VAL A 54 0.72 16.98 4.83
N GLY A 55 0.12 18.00 4.22
CA GLY A 55 0.51 18.51 2.91
C GLY A 55 -0.30 17.98 1.72
N PHE A 56 -1.37 17.20 1.96
CA PHE A 56 -2.28 16.79 0.89
C PHE A 56 -2.92 18.02 0.22
N LYS A 57 -2.92 18.02 -1.10
CA LYS A 57 -3.48 19.11 -1.92
C LYS A 57 -4.79 18.65 -2.54
N LYS A 58 -5.90 19.01 -1.89
CA LYS A 58 -7.25 18.79 -2.43
C LYS A 58 -7.41 19.57 -3.74
N SER A 59 -7.75 18.87 -4.82
CA SER A 59 -7.98 19.42 -6.15
C SER A 59 -9.47 19.49 -6.48
N LYS A 60 -10.21 18.41 -6.15
CA LYS A 60 -11.66 18.34 -6.43
C LYS A 60 -12.41 17.82 -5.21
N THR A 61 -13.66 18.24 -5.11
CA THR A 61 -14.67 17.62 -4.26
C THR A 61 -15.66 16.93 -5.18
N TYR A 62 -15.93 15.66 -4.93
CA TYR A 62 -16.88 14.89 -5.69
C TYR A 62 -18.28 14.94 -5.06
N ASP A 63 -19.28 14.81 -5.91
CA ASP A 63 -20.64 14.51 -5.45
C ASP A 63 -20.68 13.06 -5.00
N VAL A 64 -21.13 12.82 -3.78
CA VAL A 64 -21.24 11.48 -3.20
C VAL A 64 -22.58 10.80 -3.44
N GLU A 65 -23.46 11.41 -4.24
CA GLU A 65 -24.70 10.75 -4.68
C GLU A 65 -24.36 9.45 -5.43
N GLY A 66 -24.82 8.31 -4.90
CA GLY A 66 -24.48 6.98 -5.41
C GLY A 66 -23.23 6.34 -4.84
N LEU A 67 -22.42 7.07 -4.08
CA LEU A 67 -21.32 6.50 -3.29
C LEU A 67 -21.86 6.03 -1.93
N VAL A 68 -22.16 4.74 -1.84
CA VAL A 68 -22.93 4.18 -0.72
C VAL A 68 -22.24 4.43 0.61
N GLY A 69 -22.92 5.13 1.50
CA GLY A 69 -22.48 5.38 2.88
C GLY A 69 -21.37 6.41 3.06
N ALA A 70 -20.84 6.99 2.01
CA ALA A 70 -19.79 8.00 2.13
C ALA A 70 -20.36 9.38 2.51
N ASP A 71 -19.71 10.05 3.46
CA ASP A 71 -20.00 11.44 3.82
C ASP A 71 -19.40 12.43 2.82
N ASN A 72 -18.18 12.14 2.34
CA ASN A 72 -17.41 13.00 1.45
C ASN A 72 -16.44 12.20 0.58
N ALA A 73 -16.12 12.73 -0.61
CA ALA A 73 -15.09 12.18 -1.48
C ALA A 73 -14.29 13.30 -2.17
N TYR A 74 -12.99 13.07 -2.31
CA TYR A 74 -12.07 14.07 -2.85
C TYR A 74 -11.04 13.44 -3.78
N TYR A 75 -10.60 14.23 -4.74
CA TYR A 75 -9.40 13.96 -5.52
C TYR A 75 -8.32 14.96 -5.15
N GLY A 76 -7.09 14.49 -5.06
CA GLY A 76 -5.97 15.37 -4.77
C GLY A 76 -4.62 14.72 -4.95
N PHE A 77 -3.60 15.42 -4.46
CA PHE A 77 -2.19 15.08 -4.68
C PHE A 77 -1.43 15.13 -3.36
N TRP A 78 -0.54 14.19 -3.20
CA TRP A 78 0.41 14.20 -2.10
C TRP A 78 1.75 13.59 -2.53
N GLY A 79 2.81 14.01 -1.89
CA GLY A 79 4.16 13.48 -2.01
C GLY A 79 5.14 14.38 -1.28
N PRO A 80 6.26 13.83 -0.78
CA PRO A 80 7.29 14.59 -0.09
C PRO A 80 7.97 15.62 -1.01
N ASP A 81 8.10 15.27 -2.30
CA ASP A 81 8.59 16.20 -3.32
C ASP A 81 7.39 16.97 -3.95
N PRO A 82 7.35 18.30 -3.83
CA PRO A 82 6.28 19.11 -4.40
C PRO A 82 6.22 19.05 -5.94
N TYR A 83 7.28 18.60 -6.60
CA TYR A 83 7.35 18.46 -8.06
C TYR A 83 7.03 17.04 -8.54
N ASP A 84 6.94 16.05 -7.62
CA ASP A 84 6.62 14.65 -7.93
C ASP A 84 5.50 14.12 -7.03
N ARG A 85 4.40 14.87 -6.96
CA ARG A 85 3.22 14.43 -6.21
C ARG A 85 2.47 13.34 -6.96
N LYS A 86 1.95 12.38 -6.20
CA LYS A 86 1.13 11.29 -6.72
C LYS A 86 -0.36 11.60 -6.54
N ASP A 87 -1.16 10.91 -7.33
CA ASP A 87 -2.61 11.08 -7.34
C ASP A 87 -3.27 10.16 -6.31
N TYR A 88 -4.29 10.68 -5.64
CA TYR A 88 -5.10 9.96 -4.67
C TYR A 88 -6.58 10.30 -4.80
N GLU A 89 -7.44 9.33 -4.54
CA GLU A 89 -8.85 9.54 -4.25
C GLU A 89 -9.10 9.18 -2.79
N VAL A 90 -9.83 10.02 -2.08
CA VAL A 90 -10.09 9.87 -0.64
C VAL A 90 -11.59 9.89 -0.42
N ARG A 91 -12.11 8.87 0.27
CA ARG A 91 -13.53 8.75 0.62
C ARG A 91 -13.65 8.64 2.12
N PHE A 92 -14.47 9.49 2.73
CA PHE A 92 -14.73 9.47 4.18
C PHE A 92 -16.11 8.91 4.46
N PHE A 93 -16.19 8.11 5.53
CA PHE A 93 -17.38 7.43 6.00
C PHE A 93 -17.69 7.84 7.44
N PRO A 94 -18.91 7.58 7.95
CA PRO A 94 -19.25 7.87 9.34
C PRO A 94 -18.34 7.15 10.34
N SER A 95 -17.93 5.90 10.04
CA SER A 95 -17.10 5.06 10.89
C SER A 95 -16.15 4.17 10.08
N HIS A 96 -15.21 3.51 10.77
CA HIS A 96 -14.34 2.48 10.18
C HIS A 96 -15.15 1.28 9.66
N SER A 97 -16.15 0.81 10.42
CA SER A 97 -17.06 -0.26 9.97
C SER A 97 -17.80 0.11 8.70
N ASP A 98 -18.32 1.34 8.60
CA ASP A 98 -19.01 1.80 7.39
C ASP A 98 -18.07 1.85 6.18
N ALA A 99 -16.82 2.28 6.38
CA ALA A 99 -15.81 2.25 5.32
C ALA A 99 -15.57 0.84 4.79
N ILE A 100 -15.51 -0.15 5.68
CA ILE A 100 -15.34 -1.56 5.30
C ILE A 100 -16.61 -2.09 4.63
N GLU A 101 -17.75 -1.98 5.28
CA GLU A 101 -18.99 -2.67 4.88
C GLU A 101 -19.62 -2.06 3.63
N LEU A 102 -19.58 -0.74 3.52
CA LEU A 102 -20.26 0.00 2.46
C LEU A 102 -19.30 0.45 1.34
N GLY A 103 -18.05 0.74 1.68
CA GLY A 103 -17.10 1.35 0.76
C GLY A 103 -16.24 0.39 -0.03
N THR A 104 -15.98 -0.83 0.48
CA THR A 104 -15.04 -1.79 -0.12
C THR A 104 -15.42 -2.15 -1.56
N ALA A 105 -16.68 -2.49 -1.82
CA ALA A 105 -17.12 -2.91 -3.16
C ALA A 105 -16.87 -1.83 -4.22
N GLN A 106 -17.12 -0.56 -3.89
CA GLN A 106 -16.89 0.56 -4.82
C GLN A 106 -15.42 0.98 -4.88
N ALA A 107 -14.59 0.61 -3.90
CA ALA A 107 -13.15 0.77 -3.97
C ALA A 107 -12.52 -0.31 -4.87
N ASP A 108 -12.96 -1.56 -4.74
CA ASP A 108 -12.55 -2.66 -5.63
C ASP A 108 -12.94 -2.37 -7.09
N GLU A 109 -14.17 -1.85 -7.31
CA GLU A 109 -14.63 -1.47 -8.65
C GLU A 109 -13.72 -0.41 -9.31
N ARG A 110 -13.07 0.47 -8.51
CA ARG A 110 -12.27 1.61 -8.98
C ARG A 110 -10.77 1.34 -9.06
N SER A 111 -10.26 0.27 -8.49
CA SER A 111 -8.84 0.01 -8.35
C SER A 111 -8.39 -1.35 -8.87
N GLY A 112 -7.11 -1.47 -9.21
CA GLY A 112 -6.52 -2.71 -9.68
C GLY A 112 -6.66 -2.94 -11.17
N GLU A 113 -6.21 -4.11 -11.62
CA GLU A 113 -6.20 -4.50 -13.05
C GLU A 113 -7.61 -4.59 -13.64
N ASP A 114 -8.57 -5.03 -12.84
CA ASP A 114 -9.96 -5.24 -13.24
C ASP A 114 -10.85 -4.00 -13.00
N ALA A 115 -10.25 -2.83 -12.74
CA ALA A 115 -10.98 -1.60 -12.48
C ALA A 115 -11.97 -1.26 -13.61
N ILE A 116 -13.22 -1.00 -13.24
CA ILE A 116 -14.26 -0.59 -14.18
C ILE A 116 -14.08 0.91 -14.44
N LEU A 117 -13.68 1.25 -15.67
CA LEU A 117 -13.43 2.63 -16.09
C LEU A 117 -14.49 3.14 -17.08
N ASP A 118 -15.52 2.36 -17.34
CA ASP A 118 -16.65 2.75 -18.17
C ASP A 118 -17.74 3.36 -17.32
N LYS A 119 -18.09 4.61 -17.63
CA LYS A 119 -19.10 5.38 -16.91
C LYS A 119 -20.45 4.67 -16.82
N ASP A 120 -20.81 3.93 -17.87
CA ASP A 120 -22.12 3.29 -17.98
C ASP A 120 -22.18 1.93 -17.24
N LEU A 121 -21.02 1.43 -16.79
CA LEU A 121 -20.89 0.16 -16.06
C LEU A 121 -20.59 0.35 -14.57
N MET A 122 -20.13 1.54 -14.17
CA MET A 122 -19.77 1.84 -12.78
C MET A 122 -20.99 2.07 -11.91
N SER A 123 -20.93 1.60 -10.67
CA SER A 123 -21.95 1.89 -9.65
C SER A 123 -21.95 3.37 -9.22
N TRP A 124 -20.77 4.00 -9.21
CA TRP A 124 -20.58 5.43 -8.93
C TRP A 124 -19.70 6.09 -10.01
N PRO A 125 -20.33 6.70 -11.04
CA PRO A 125 -19.61 7.23 -12.20
C PRO A 125 -18.92 8.57 -11.97
N GLU A 126 -19.16 9.22 -10.81
CA GLU A 126 -18.49 10.47 -10.45
C GLU A 126 -16.97 10.26 -10.38
N GLY A 127 -16.19 11.21 -10.85
CA GLY A 127 -14.73 11.12 -10.84
C GLY A 127 -14.10 10.09 -11.78
N VAL A 128 -14.87 9.35 -12.60
CA VAL A 128 -14.34 8.30 -13.49
C VAL A 128 -13.23 8.79 -14.44
N LYS A 129 -13.28 10.06 -14.84
CA LYS A 129 -12.23 10.68 -15.69
C LYS A 129 -10.90 10.80 -14.94
N ASP A 130 -10.96 11.03 -13.64
CA ASP A 130 -9.78 11.17 -12.79
C ASP A 130 -9.19 9.81 -12.41
N ALA A 131 -10.00 8.74 -12.48
CA ALA A 131 -9.58 7.36 -12.25
C ALA A 131 -8.86 6.71 -13.44
N ARG A 132 -8.78 7.40 -14.57
CA ARG A 132 -8.09 6.91 -15.77
C ARG A 132 -6.70 7.50 -15.88
N GLU A 133 -5.76 6.64 -16.21
CA GLU A 133 -4.43 7.06 -16.66
C GLU A 133 -4.36 7.07 -18.17
N CYS A 134 -3.95 8.20 -18.74
CA CYS A 134 -3.74 8.33 -20.18
C CYS A 134 -2.28 8.03 -20.51
N LYS A 135 -1.99 6.85 -21.04
CA LYS A 135 -0.66 6.50 -21.53
C LYS A 135 -0.54 7.00 -22.99
N GLY A 136 0.38 7.90 -23.22
CA GLY A 136 0.78 8.27 -24.57
C GLY A 136 1.46 7.06 -25.21
N ASP A 137 1.04 6.69 -26.44
CA ASP A 137 1.82 5.75 -27.24
C ASP A 137 3.21 6.37 -27.46
N LYS A 138 4.26 5.74 -26.93
CA LYS A 138 5.64 6.15 -27.14
C LYS A 138 6.03 5.77 -28.57
N GLY A 139 5.34 6.34 -29.53
CA GLY A 139 5.72 6.27 -30.94
C GLY A 139 7.08 6.92 -31.11
N SER A 140 8.00 6.18 -31.66
CA SER A 140 9.37 6.56 -31.98
C SER A 140 9.40 7.72 -33.01
N GLY A 141 9.32 8.96 -32.49
CA GLY A 141 9.52 10.14 -33.35
C GLY A 141 9.14 11.45 -32.66
N PRO A 142 9.82 12.56 -33.00
CA PRO A 142 9.66 13.84 -32.30
C PRO A 142 8.34 14.57 -32.57
N VAL A 143 7.39 13.97 -33.29
CA VAL A 143 6.06 14.52 -33.64
C VAL A 143 4.99 13.42 -33.72
N SER A 144 5.03 12.42 -32.84
CA SER A 144 3.91 11.49 -32.72
C SER A 144 2.77 12.16 -31.98
N HIS A 145 1.77 12.68 -32.71
CA HIS A 145 0.43 12.93 -32.17
C HIS A 145 -0.27 11.59 -31.94
N GLY A 146 0.37 10.72 -31.14
CA GLY A 146 -0.18 9.42 -30.79
C GLY A 146 -1.52 9.61 -30.06
N VAL A 147 -2.50 8.82 -30.44
CA VAL A 147 -3.79 8.78 -29.77
C VAL A 147 -3.52 8.33 -28.33
N GLN A 148 -3.72 9.22 -27.37
CA GLN A 148 -3.65 8.87 -25.95
C GLN A 148 -4.74 7.85 -25.64
N SER A 149 -4.34 6.68 -25.19
CA SER A 149 -5.29 5.70 -24.65
C SER A 149 -5.47 5.96 -23.16
N CYS A 150 -6.66 6.40 -22.77
CA CYS A 150 -7.03 6.61 -21.37
C CYS A 150 -7.82 5.40 -20.85
N LYS A 151 -7.28 4.20 -21.03
CA LYS A 151 -7.94 2.94 -20.66
C LYS A 151 -7.28 2.23 -19.47
N SER A 152 -6.14 2.73 -18.98
CA SER A 152 -5.48 2.18 -17.81
C SER A 152 -6.09 2.75 -16.55
N PRO A 153 -6.21 1.94 -15.47
CA PRO A 153 -6.59 2.48 -14.17
C PRO A 153 -5.46 3.37 -13.64
N LYS A 154 -5.85 4.44 -12.95
CA LYS A 154 -4.92 5.30 -12.22
C LYS A 154 -4.62 4.72 -10.85
N TYR A 155 -5.67 4.21 -10.17
CA TYR A 155 -5.55 3.62 -8.85
C TYR A 155 -5.35 2.11 -8.98
N TRP A 156 -4.31 1.59 -8.31
CA TRP A 156 -3.96 0.17 -8.39
C TRP A 156 -4.18 -0.59 -7.08
N ASP A 157 -4.27 0.12 -5.97
CA ASP A 157 -4.67 -0.42 -4.68
C ASP A 157 -5.30 0.68 -3.82
N TYR A 158 -5.84 0.28 -2.68
CA TYR A 158 -6.38 1.20 -1.67
C TYR A 158 -6.10 0.67 -0.26
N SER A 159 -6.15 1.57 0.71
CA SER A 159 -6.14 1.25 2.15
C SER A 159 -7.41 1.75 2.80
N ILE A 160 -7.91 1.00 3.79
CA ILE A 160 -8.97 1.43 4.70
C ILE A 160 -8.31 1.78 6.02
N TYR A 161 -8.29 3.05 6.33
CA TYR A 161 -7.60 3.59 7.50
C TYR A 161 -8.52 4.52 8.27
N ALA A 162 -8.76 4.23 9.57
CA ALA A 162 -9.78 4.93 10.32
C ALA A 162 -11.14 4.85 9.59
N ASN A 163 -11.83 5.96 9.44
CA ASN A 163 -13.08 6.08 8.69
C ASN A 163 -12.88 6.44 7.21
N MET A 164 -11.70 6.16 6.64
CA MET A 164 -11.32 6.62 5.31
C MET A 164 -10.95 5.45 4.41
N ILE A 165 -11.34 5.51 3.14
CA ILE A 165 -10.74 4.72 2.05
C ILE A 165 -9.84 5.64 1.24
N LEU A 166 -8.59 5.25 1.11
CA LEU A 166 -7.55 5.95 0.35
C LEU A 166 -7.17 5.11 -0.86
N LEU A 167 -7.57 5.53 -2.06
CA LEU A 167 -7.16 4.90 -3.32
C LEU A 167 -5.87 5.56 -3.81
N CYS A 168 -4.89 4.76 -4.17
CA CYS A 168 -3.53 5.18 -4.48
C CYS A 168 -3.15 4.86 -5.92
N SER A 169 -2.59 5.84 -6.61
CA SER A 169 -2.00 5.65 -7.94
C SER A 169 -0.71 4.81 -7.85
N GLY A 170 -0.20 4.32 -8.99
CA GLY A 170 1.07 3.58 -8.94
C GLY A 170 1.49 2.93 -10.25
N GLY A 171 0.57 2.43 -11.03
CA GLY A 171 0.85 1.67 -12.25
C GLY A 171 0.93 0.15 -12.02
N ASP A 172 1.02 -0.28 -10.77
CA ASP A 172 0.88 -1.65 -10.27
C ASP A 172 0.50 -1.64 -8.78
N ILE A 173 0.10 -2.81 -8.26
CA ILE A 173 -0.38 -2.98 -6.88
C ILE A 173 0.71 -2.68 -5.84
N GLU A 174 1.95 -3.12 -6.09
CA GLU A 174 3.05 -2.96 -5.14
C GLU A 174 3.39 -1.48 -4.96
N THR A 175 3.56 -0.76 -6.06
CA THR A 175 3.81 0.68 -6.05
C THR A 175 2.65 1.46 -5.40
N ALA A 176 1.40 1.12 -5.73
CA ALA A 176 0.25 1.78 -5.12
C ALA A 176 0.18 1.56 -3.61
N ARG A 177 0.51 0.36 -3.15
CA ARG A 177 0.56 0.03 -1.72
C ARG A 177 1.63 0.81 -0.97
N ILE A 178 2.82 0.96 -1.55
CA ILE A 178 3.88 1.81 -1.01
C ILE A 178 3.39 3.25 -0.90
N LEU A 179 2.79 3.79 -1.94
CA LEU A 179 2.28 5.17 -1.96
C LEU A 179 1.13 5.39 -0.96
N CYS A 180 0.28 4.39 -0.73
CA CYS A 180 -0.70 4.44 0.36
C CYS A 180 -0.01 4.56 1.72
N ASN A 181 0.97 3.68 2.00
CA ASN A 181 1.70 3.66 3.26
C ASN A 181 2.45 4.96 3.50
N ASP A 182 3.14 5.49 2.50
CA ASP A 182 3.90 6.74 2.61
C ASP A 182 3.02 7.91 3.10
N LEU A 183 1.80 8.03 2.58
CA LEU A 183 0.87 9.07 3.05
C LEU A 183 0.35 8.75 4.46
N LEU A 184 -0.03 7.49 4.73
CA LEU A 184 -0.60 7.10 6.02
C LEU A 184 0.40 7.25 7.16
N GLU A 185 1.68 6.96 6.95
CA GLU A 185 2.76 7.16 7.94
C GLU A 185 2.94 8.62 8.33
N THR A 186 2.66 9.56 7.45
CA THR A 186 2.70 10.99 7.81
C THR A 186 1.51 11.44 8.65
N ILE A 187 0.37 10.73 8.56
CA ILE A 187 -0.81 10.99 9.37
C ILE A 187 -0.65 10.40 10.78
N GLU A 188 0.12 9.33 10.90
CA GLU A 188 0.55 8.73 12.17
C GLU A 188 2.05 8.96 12.39
N PRO A 189 2.46 10.11 12.90
CA PRO A 189 3.86 10.29 13.23
C PRO A 189 4.23 9.24 14.29
N LYS A 190 5.29 8.47 13.99
CA LYS A 190 5.87 7.51 14.90
C LYS A 190 6.05 8.15 16.26
N THR A 191 5.48 7.54 17.29
CA THR A 191 5.89 7.82 18.66
C THR A 191 7.36 7.38 18.73
N SER A 192 8.29 8.34 18.63
CA SER A 192 9.67 8.07 18.97
C SER A 192 9.66 7.66 20.44
N ASP A 193 9.81 6.36 20.69
CA ASP A 193 10.11 5.85 22.02
C ASP A 193 11.42 6.52 22.46
N ASN A 194 11.26 7.38 23.46
CA ASN A 194 12.35 8.13 24.11
C ASN A 194 12.93 7.25 25.22
#